data_1a49bd1585ddd2fea091ae8bf2fb9137
#
_entry.id   1a49bd1585ddd2fea091ae8bf2fb9137
#
_cell.length_a   1.000
_cell.length_b   1.000
_cell.length_c   1.000
_cell.angle_alpha   90.00
_cell.angle_beta   90.00
_cell.angle_gamma   90.00
#
_symmetry.space_group_name_H-M   'P 1'
#
loop_
_entity.id
_entity.type
_entity.pdbx_description
1 polymer ?
#
loop_
_entity_poly.entity_id
_entity_poly.type
_entity_poly.pdbx_seq_one_letter_code
_entity_poly.pdbx_strand_id
1 'polypeptide(L)'
;MKYFKFTLSLFTLLLLFNCTSSPDIDNEIPELNLPPSIGVISTVEITEVTMSSALSGGVISSDGGSPITAKGIVWGTNPNPTIALTTKTSEGSGTDGFTSQLAELESNKTYYVRAYATNINGTAYGNQVSFKTLIDPNDLPVVTTAPATVITTSTVKTGGTVTNSGVSPVTTKGIVWSLAPEPTLDVNAGFTSNGFGLGNFVSEIANLSPNTTYYVRAYATNSYGTAYGSDEAFTTEALLYSPGTGVTDIDGTTYTSVILNGKEWATKNLNVTKYRNGDVIPQVQDAAQWANLTTGAWCYYSYQTSNGTVYGKLYNWYAVNDTRGLAPAGWHVSTNADWSSLIEFLGGAEVAGGLMKEIGTTHWQNPNAGAVNTSGFTALPGGNC
;
A
#
# COMPACT_ATOMS: atom_id res chain seq x y z
N MET A 1 23.63 17.26 15.31
CA MET A 1 23.25 18.66 15.38
C MET A 1 24.51 19.49 15.57
N LYS A 2 24.99 20.17 14.54
CA LYS A 2 26.15 21.07 14.61
C LYS A 2 25.67 22.44 14.16
N TYR A 3 25.69 23.42 15.06
CA TYR A 3 25.33 24.81 14.80
C TYR A 3 26.58 25.57 14.34
N PHE A 4 26.48 26.31 13.22
CA PHE A 4 27.48 27.28 12.79
C PHE A 4 27.08 28.65 13.30
N LYS A 5 27.92 29.28 14.11
CA LYS A 5 27.78 30.68 14.52
C LYS A 5 28.44 31.58 13.47
N PHE A 6 27.67 32.49 12.90
CA PHE A 6 28.24 33.62 12.12
C PHE A 6 28.42 34.83 13.04
N THR A 7 29.63 35.28 13.18
CA THR A 7 29.95 36.54 13.88
C THR A 7 30.04 37.66 12.85
N LEU A 8 29.12 38.62 12.95
CA LEU A 8 29.12 39.85 12.18
C LEU A 8 30.09 40.84 12.84
N SER A 9 31.21 41.13 12.19
CA SER A 9 32.19 42.16 12.65
C SER A 9 31.71 43.54 12.23
N LEU A 10 31.31 44.35 13.20
CA LEU A 10 30.97 45.73 13.02
C LEU A 10 32.25 46.58 13.04
N PHE A 11 32.65 47.08 11.84
CA PHE A 11 33.78 48.02 11.71
C PHE A 11 33.24 49.43 11.97
N THR A 12 33.47 49.98 13.15
CA THR A 12 33.19 51.40 13.48
C THR A 12 34.38 52.22 13.07
N LEU A 13 34.24 52.99 12.00
CA LEU A 13 35.21 54.01 11.59
C LEU A 13 34.85 55.34 12.29
N LEU A 14 35.60 55.70 13.28
CA LEU A 14 35.47 56.96 13.98
C LEU A 14 36.21 58.05 13.19
N LEU A 15 35.50 58.92 12.46
CA LEU A 15 36.07 60.13 11.88
C LEU A 15 35.80 61.32 12.81
N LEU A 16 36.85 61.79 13.46
CA LEU A 16 36.82 63.05 14.18
C LEU A 16 36.86 64.23 13.20
N PHE A 17 35.77 64.96 13.08
CA PHE A 17 35.77 66.25 12.41
C PHE A 17 35.78 67.37 13.44
N ASN A 18 36.78 68.22 13.25
CA ASN A 18 37.05 69.42 14.01
C ASN A 18 35.97 70.49 13.63
N CYS A 19 35.35 71.04 14.64
CA CYS A 19 34.32 72.08 14.48
C CYS A 19 35.00 73.43 14.25
N THR A 20 34.87 73.98 13.04
CA THR A 20 35.06 75.42 12.79
C THR A 20 33.73 76.02 12.33
N SER A 21 33.26 76.97 13.05
CA SER A 21 32.04 77.73 12.77
C SER A 21 32.18 78.53 11.44
N SER A 22 31.24 78.32 10.53
CA SER A 22 30.98 79.22 9.37
C SER A 22 29.48 79.27 9.10
N PRO A 23 29.02 80.31 8.45
CA PRO A 23 27.67 80.85 8.63
C PRO A 23 26.63 80.03 7.88
N ASP A 24 25.39 80.19 8.33
CA ASP A 24 24.13 79.65 7.82
C ASP A 24 24.08 79.69 6.27
N ILE A 25 24.24 78.56 5.66
CA ILE A 25 23.74 78.34 4.30
C ILE A 25 22.53 77.43 4.47
N ASP A 26 21.33 78.05 4.26
CA ASP A 26 20.10 77.25 4.01
C ASP A 26 20.38 76.35 2.83
N ASN A 27 20.89 75.14 3.18
CA ASN A 27 21.02 74.04 2.24
C ASN A 27 19.66 73.34 2.23
N GLU A 28 18.65 73.90 1.55
CA GLU A 28 17.56 73.14 1.05
C GLU A 28 18.21 72.05 0.16
N ILE A 29 18.28 70.83 0.67
CA ILE A 29 18.56 69.65 -0.16
C ILE A 29 17.47 69.67 -1.21
N PRO A 30 17.81 69.82 -2.53
CA PRO A 30 16.75 69.78 -3.55
C PRO A 30 16.05 68.42 -3.37
N GLU A 31 14.76 68.45 -3.09
CA GLU A 31 13.93 67.27 -3.20
C GLU A 31 14.25 66.69 -4.61
N LEU A 32 14.81 65.47 -4.61
CA LEU A 32 15.08 64.76 -5.83
C LEU A 32 13.72 64.46 -6.49
N ASN A 33 13.28 65.42 -7.32
CA ASN A 33 11.99 65.35 -8.02
C ASN A 33 12.10 64.24 -9.09
N LEU A 34 12.06 62.96 -8.60
CA LEU A 34 12.03 61.82 -9.49
C LEU A 34 10.79 61.92 -10.36
N PRO A 35 10.89 61.61 -11.66
CA PRO A 35 9.72 61.66 -12.52
C PRO A 35 8.64 60.70 -11.96
N PRO A 36 7.37 61.07 -11.98
CA PRO A 36 6.29 60.25 -11.54
C PRO A 36 6.33 58.87 -12.18
N SER A 37 6.22 57.85 -11.37
CA SER A 37 6.32 56.43 -11.80
C SER A 37 5.09 55.65 -11.34
N ILE A 38 4.97 54.39 -11.74
CA ILE A 38 3.97 53.49 -11.16
C ILE A 38 4.30 53.25 -9.69
N GLY A 39 3.30 52.99 -8.86
CA GLY A 39 3.47 52.68 -7.45
C GLY A 39 4.25 51.37 -7.21
N VAL A 40 4.60 51.13 -5.96
CA VAL A 40 5.22 49.86 -5.52
C VAL A 40 4.27 49.15 -4.56
N ILE A 41 3.90 47.92 -4.88
CA ILE A 41 2.97 47.12 -4.09
C ILE A 41 3.51 45.67 -3.94
N SER A 42 3.27 45.05 -2.79
CA SER A 42 3.49 43.62 -2.57
C SER A 42 2.16 42.92 -2.31
N THR A 43 2.06 41.65 -2.75
CA THR A 43 0.91 40.81 -2.46
C THR A 43 1.10 40.14 -1.09
N VAL A 44 0.07 40.17 -0.26
CA VAL A 44 0.02 39.48 1.04
C VAL A 44 -0.22 37.98 0.80
N GLU A 45 0.40 37.16 1.62
CA GLU A 45 0.24 35.70 1.58
C GLU A 45 -1.24 35.29 1.70
N ILE A 46 -1.59 34.17 1.07
CA ILE A 46 -2.95 33.65 1.07
C ILE A 46 -3.27 32.97 2.41
N THR A 47 -4.42 33.31 2.97
CA THR A 47 -4.96 32.72 4.20
C THR A 47 -6.43 32.32 4.02
N GLU A 48 -7.02 31.64 5.01
CA GLU A 48 -8.43 31.25 5.06
C GLU A 48 -8.93 30.54 3.77
N VAL A 49 -8.09 29.65 3.21
CA VAL A 49 -8.45 28.92 2.02
C VAL A 49 -9.59 27.95 2.32
N THR A 50 -10.66 28.06 1.53
CA THR A 50 -11.80 27.14 1.56
C THR A 50 -11.96 26.43 0.19
N MET A 51 -13.05 25.74 -0.03
CA MET A 51 -13.39 25.17 -1.35
C MET A 51 -13.84 26.24 -2.37
N SER A 52 -14.24 27.45 -1.94
CA SER A 52 -14.82 28.48 -2.83
C SER A 52 -14.31 29.90 -2.55
N SER A 53 -13.43 30.07 -1.57
CA SER A 53 -12.90 31.39 -1.19
C SER A 53 -11.50 31.32 -0.62
N ALA A 54 -10.82 32.47 -0.56
CA ALA A 54 -9.55 32.66 0.14
C ALA A 54 -9.43 34.15 0.54
N LEU A 55 -8.52 34.48 1.46
CA LEU A 55 -8.20 35.83 1.86
C LEU A 55 -6.75 36.16 1.45
N SER A 56 -6.55 37.38 0.91
CA SER A 56 -5.24 37.94 0.62
C SER A 56 -5.29 39.46 0.82
N GLY A 57 -4.35 40.18 0.25
CA GLY A 57 -4.32 41.65 0.34
C GLY A 57 -3.10 42.23 -0.37
N GLY A 58 -2.88 43.51 -0.10
CA GLY A 58 -1.73 44.25 -0.64
C GLY A 58 -1.17 45.26 0.35
N VAL A 59 0.16 45.43 0.29
CA VAL A 59 0.85 46.51 1.01
C VAL A 59 1.50 47.43 -0.03
N ILE A 60 1.11 48.69 -0.02
CA ILE A 60 1.65 49.70 -0.93
C ILE A 60 2.77 50.44 -0.18
N SER A 61 3.99 50.36 -0.70
CA SER A 61 5.17 50.99 -0.12
C SER A 61 5.52 52.32 -0.79
N SER A 62 4.97 52.62 -1.98
CA SER A 62 5.13 53.90 -2.68
C SER A 62 3.97 54.12 -3.66
N ASP A 63 3.50 55.35 -3.77
CA ASP A 63 2.52 55.77 -4.79
C ASP A 63 3.20 56.13 -6.15
N GLY A 64 4.52 56.16 -6.17
CA GLY A 64 5.29 56.55 -7.37
C GLY A 64 5.26 58.03 -7.67
N GLY A 65 4.95 58.90 -6.68
CA GLY A 65 4.82 60.35 -6.83
C GLY A 65 3.50 60.80 -7.45
N SER A 66 2.50 59.92 -7.51
CA SER A 66 1.15 60.21 -7.99
C SER A 66 0.11 59.41 -7.20
N PRO A 67 -1.02 60.02 -6.80
CA PRO A 67 -2.02 59.35 -5.96
C PRO A 67 -2.52 58.04 -6.57
N ILE A 68 -2.62 57.01 -5.73
CA ILE A 68 -3.25 55.72 -6.11
C ILE A 68 -4.78 55.97 -6.21
N THR A 69 -5.31 55.70 -7.39
CA THR A 69 -6.72 55.88 -7.74
C THR A 69 -7.54 54.57 -7.64
N ALA A 70 -6.87 53.39 -7.76
CA ALA A 70 -7.53 52.12 -7.55
C ALA A 70 -6.52 51.09 -7.02
N LYS A 71 -6.97 50.20 -6.13
CA LYS A 71 -6.19 49.08 -5.60
C LYS A 71 -7.08 47.88 -5.36
N GLY A 72 -6.51 46.70 -5.31
CA GLY A 72 -7.21 45.43 -5.06
C GLY A 72 -6.36 44.22 -5.35
N ILE A 73 -7.02 43.08 -5.41
CA ILE A 73 -6.45 41.80 -5.78
C ILE A 73 -7.00 41.38 -7.16
N VAL A 74 -6.18 40.81 -7.99
CA VAL A 74 -6.59 40.12 -9.23
C VAL A 74 -6.13 38.67 -9.21
N TRP A 75 -6.97 37.74 -9.67
CA TRP A 75 -6.65 36.33 -9.69
C TRP A 75 -7.13 35.65 -10.95
N GLY A 76 -6.58 34.48 -11.19
CA GLY A 76 -6.94 33.60 -12.33
C GLY A 76 -6.26 32.24 -12.23
N THR A 77 -6.61 31.36 -13.16
CA THR A 77 -6.03 30.01 -13.24
C THR A 77 -4.72 29.94 -14.04
N ASN A 78 -4.35 31.04 -14.70
CA ASN A 78 -3.07 31.17 -15.40
C ASN A 78 -2.12 32.07 -14.61
N PRO A 79 -0.80 31.83 -14.68
CA PRO A 79 0.20 32.69 -14.05
C PRO A 79 0.15 34.14 -14.54
N ASN A 80 0.62 35.06 -13.69
CA ASN A 80 0.69 36.51 -13.92
C ASN A 80 -0.64 37.17 -14.27
N PRO A 81 -1.68 37.02 -13.42
CA PRO A 81 -2.97 37.68 -13.64
C PRO A 81 -2.80 39.20 -13.68
N THR A 82 -3.59 39.87 -14.52
CA THR A 82 -3.61 41.32 -14.68
C THR A 82 -5.04 41.84 -14.55
N ILE A 83 -5.19 43.16 -14.35
CA ILE A 83 -6.50 43.82 -14.22
C ILE A 83 -7.40 43.72 -15.47
N ALA A 84 -6.88 43.19 -16.58
CA ALA A 84 -7.70 42.83 -17.73
C ALA A 84 -8.72 41.71 -17.43
N LEU A 85 -8.45 40.89 -16.39
CA LEU A 85 -9.40 39.89 -15.91
C LEU A 85 -10.57 40.54 -15.17
N THR A 86 -11.72 39.89 -15.25
CA THR A 86 -12.93 40.28 -14.48
C THR A 86 -12.84 39.80 -13.03
N THR A 87 -12.02 38.77 -12.73
CA THR A 87 -11.77 38.21 -11.40
C THR A 87 -10.81 39.13 -10.63
N LYS A 88 -11.35 40.19 -10.05
CA LYS A 88 -10.62 41.16 -9.24
C LYS A 88 -11.52 41.86 -8.22
N THR A 89 -10.92 42.31 -7.12
CA THR A 89 -11.59 43.20 -6.16
C THR A 89 -11.24 44.66 -6.42
N SER A 90 -11.96 45.55 -5.79
CA SER A 90 -11.67 46.98 -5.76
C SER A 90 -11.78 47.49 -4.31
N GLU A 91 -10.63 47.84 -3.73
CA GLU A 91 -10.48 48.24 -2.32
C GLU A 91 -10.27 49.75 -2.17
N GLY A 92 -10.75 50.50 -3.17
CA GLY A 92 -10.71 51.96 -3.16
C GLY A 92 -9.37 52.55 -3.64
N SER A 93 -8.94 53.64 -3.03
CA SER A 93 -7.78 54.48 -3.38
C SER A 93 -6.83 54.64 -2.20
N GLY A 94 -5.72 55.39 -2.39
CA GLY A 94 -4.75 55.70 -1.34
C GLY A 94 -3.76 54.57 -1.07
N THR A 95 -2.77 54.82 -0.20
CA THR A 95 -1.62 53.97 0.07
C THR A 95 -1.77 53.02 1.23
N ASP A 96 -2.87 53.05 1.97
CA ASP A 96 -3.10 52.12 3.09
C ASP A 96 -3.11 50.68 2.59
N GLY A 97 -2.52 49.75 3.40
CA GLY A 97 -2.65 48.34 3.18
C GLY A 97 -4.12 47.90 3.22
N PHE A 98 -4.42 46.80 2.55
CA PHE A 98 -5.79 46.28 2.45
C PHE A 98 -5.83 44.74 2.47
N THR A 99 -6.98 44.24 2.86
CA THR A 99 -7.34 42.80 2.74
C THR A 99 -8.48 42.66 1.74
N SER A 100 -8.48 41.57 0.99
CA SER A 100 -9.49 41.27 -0.01
C SER A 100 -9.90 39.79 0.09
N GLN A 101 -11.19 39.55 -0.02
CA GLN A 101 -11.71 38.19 -0.15
C GLN A 101 -11.81 37.79 -1.62
N LEU A 102 -11.18 36.70 -1.98
CA LEU A 102 -11.39 36.02 -3.24
C LEU A 102 -12.62 35.11 -3.06
N ALA A 103 -13.60 35.22 -3.93
CA ALA A 103 -14.86 34.49 -3.86
C ALA A 103 -15.19 33.82 -5.20
N GLU A 104 -16.21 32.94 -5.18
CA GLU A 104 -16.70 32.22 -6.35
C GLU A 104 -15.58 31.36 -7.04
N LEU A 105 -14.70 30.83 -6.21
CA LEU A 105 -13.64 29.94 -6.69
C LEU A 105 -14.20 28.53 -6.92
N GLU A 106 -13.65 27.83 -7.92
CA GLU A 106 -13.91 26.42 -8.12
C GLU A 106 -13.12 25.59 -7.09
N SER A 107 -13.68 24.48 -6.62
CA SER A 107 -13.01 23.56 -5.70
C SER A 107 -11.84 22.83 -6.37
N ASN A 108 -10.86 22.40 -5.57
CA ASN A 108 -9.68 21.62 -6.03
C ASN A 108 -8.90 22.28 -7.17
N LYS A 109 -8.96 23.62 -7.30
CA LYS A 109 -8.39 24.40 -8.38
C LYS A 109 -7.21 25.23 -7.90
N THR A 110 -6.15 25.30 -8.71
CA THR A 110 -5.02 26.21 -8.45
C THR A 110 -5.30 27.58 -9.03
N TYR A 111 -5.10 28.61 -8.17
CA TYR A 111 -5.21 30.03 -8.54
C TYR A 111 -3.90 30.74 -8.31
N TYR A 112 -3.63 31.72 -9.18
CA TYR A 112 -2.53 32.68 -9.09
C TYR A 112 -3.11 34.05 -8.75
N VAL A 113 -2.49 34.74 -7.82
CA VAL A 113 -3.00 35.99 -7.25
C VAL A 113 -1.93 37.07 -7.22
N ARG A 114 -2.28 38.29 -7.56
CA ARG A 114 -1.44 39.48 -7.42
C ARG A 114 -2.24 40.63 -6.88
N ALA A 115 -1.66 41.39 -5.96
CA ALA A 115 -2.16 42.69 -5.62
C ALA A 115 -1.89 43.69 -6.76
N TYR A 116 -2.74 44.65 -6.96
CA TYR A 116 -2.52 45.74 -7.93
C TYR A 116 -2.78 47.09 -7.30
N ALA A 117 -2.07 48.11 -7.78
CA ALA A 117 -2.29 49.52 -7.47
C ALA A 117 -2.12 50.35 -8.77
N THR A 118 -3.08 51.23 -9.04
CA THR A 118 -3.12 52.04 -10.26
C THR A 118 -3.02 53.52 -9.88
N ASN A 119 -2.14 54.24 -10.55
CA ASN A 119 -2.06 55.69 -10.55
C ASN A 119 -2.16 56.23 -12.00
N ILE A 120 -2.00 57.56 -12.21
CA ILE A 120 -2.06 58.15 -13.54
C ILE A 120 -1.01 57.62 -14.51
N ASN A 121 0.11 57.07 -13.99
CA ASN A 121 1.24 56.56 -14.80
C ASN A 121 1.08 55.08 -15.18
N GLY A 122 0.12 54.35 -14.59
CA GLY A 122 -0.15 52.96 -14.91
C GLY A 122 -0.49 52.10 -13.68
N THR A 123 -0.47 50.77 -13.87
CA THR A 123 -0.77 49.77 -12.84
C THR A 123 0.48 49.01 -12.43
N ALA A 124 0.81 49.06 -11.16
CA ALA A 124 1.80 48.20 -10.53
C ALA A 124 1.14 46.89 -10.06
N TYR A 125 1.90 45.82 -10.07
CA TYR A 125 1.49 44.51 -9.56
C TYR A 125 2.50 44.02 -8.52
N GLY A 126 2.00 43.46 -7.45
CA GLY A 126 2.81 42.78 -6.44
C GLY A 126 3.38 41.44 -6.96
N ASN A 127 4.21 40.81 -6.14
CA ASN A 127 4.68 39.48 -6.38
C ASN A 127 3.48 38.53 -6.58
N GLN A 128 3.63 37.52 -7.43
CA GLN A 128 2.64 36.47 -7.60
C GLN A 128 2.71 35.50 -6.43
N VAL A 129 1.57 35.20 -5.83
CA VAL A 129 1.37 34.07 -4.93
C VAL A 129 0.42 33.08 -5.58
N SER A 130 0.46 31.81 -5.16
CA SER A 130 -0.45 30.77 -5.66
C SER A 130 -0.96 29.91 -4.53
N PHE A 131 -2.18 29.41 -4.68
CA PHE A 131 -2.78 28.46 -3.74
C PHE A 131 -3.72 27.53 -4.48
N LYS A 132 -4.10 26.43 -3.80
CA LYS A 132 -5.11 25.51 -4.28
C LYS A 132 -6.29 25.51 -3.33
N THR A 133 -7.51 25.66 -3.85
CA THR A 133 -8.75 25.56 -3.07
C THR A 133 -8.92 24.14 -2.52
N LEU A 134 -9.61 24.01 -1.41
CA LEU A 134 -9.98 22.71 -0.84
C LEU A 134 -10.97 21.99 -1.78
N ILE A 135 -11.01 20.66 -1.64
CA ILE A 135 -12.00 19.84 -2.36
C ILE A 135 -13.36 20.01 -1.69
N ASP A 136 -14.42 20.26 -2.47
CA ASP A 136 -15.79 20.12 -1.99
C ASP A 136 -16.10 18.59 -1.91
N PRO A 137 -16.49 18.07 -0.75
CA PRO A 137 -16.89 16.67 -0.62
C PRO A 137 -18.00 16.25 -1.60
N ASN A 138 -18.87 17.18 -2.02
CA ASN A 138 -19.93 16.90 -2.98
C ASN A 138 -19.42 16.70 -4.42
N ASP A 139 -18.20 17.14 -4.72
CA ASP A 139 -17.56 16.93 -6.02
C ASP A 139 -17.03 15.49 -6.18
N LEU A 140 -16.84 14.80 -5.06
CA LEU A 140 -16.31 13.43 -5.03
C LEU A 140 -17.40 12.37 -5.21
N PRO A 141 -17.03 11.16 -5.67
CA PRO A 141 -17.92 10.03 -5.67
C PRO A 141 -18.43 9.65 -4.27
N VAL A 142 -19.61 9.03 -4.20
CA VAL A 142 -20.09 8.37 -2.97
C VAL A 142 -19.92 6.86 -3.15
N VAL A 143 -19.13 6.26 -2.28
CA VAL A 143 -18.78 4.84 -2.29
C VAL A 143 -18.92 4.22 -0.92
N THR A 144 -19.39 2.98 -0.86
CA THR A 144 -19.51 2.19 0.37
C THR A 144 -18.66 0.93 0.24
N THR A 145 -18.01 0.51 1.34
CA THR A 145 -17.27 -0.74 1.43
C THR A 145 -18.22 -1.88 1.77
N ALA A 146 -18.10 -3.01 1.08
CA ALA A 146 -18.82 -4.22 1.40
C ALA A 146 -18.02 -5.04 2.44
N PRO A 147 -18.70 -5.77 3.34
CA PRO A 147 -18.03 -6.66 4.30
C PRO A 147 -17.12 -7.68 3.61
N ALA A 148 -16.04 -8.04 4.29
CA ALA A 148 -15.14 -9.12 3.87
C ALA A 148 -15.85 -10.47 3.99
N THR A 149 -15.72 -11.32 2.97
CA THR A 149 -16.33 -12.65 2.88
C THR A 149 -15.34 -13.65 2.31
N VAL A 150 -15.61 -14.96 2.44
CA VAL A 150 -14.73 -16.03 1.93
C VAL A 150 -13.27 -15.78 2.34
N ILE A 151 -13.07 -15.58 3.65
CA ILE A 151 -11.75 -15.38 4.23
C ILE A 151 -11.05 -16.74 4.29
N THR A 152 -9.80 -16.79 3.81
CA THR A 152 -8.92 -17.96 3.92
C THR A 152 -7.59 -17.58 4.59
N THR A 153 -6.63 -18.44 4.57
CA THR A 153 -5.28 -18.15 5.09
C THR A 153 -4.52 -17.10 4.27
N SER A 154 -4.92 -16.87 3.01
CA SER A 154 -4.16 -16.00 2.08
C SER A 154 -5.02 -15.21 1.11
N THR A 155 -6.35 -15.35 1.15
CA THR A 155 -7.28 -14.66 0.24
C THR A 155 -8.51 -14.14 0.99
N VAL A 156 -9.16 -13.13 0.42
CA VAL A 156 -10.45 -12.61 0.88
C VAL A 156 -11.24 -12.09 -0.30
N LYS A 157 -12.56 -12.21 -0.25
CA LYS A 157 -13.49 -11.51 -1.15
C LYS A 157 -14.16 -10.36 -0.42
N THR A 158 -14.14 -9.19 -1.03
CA THR A 158 -14.82 -7.98 -0.59
C THR A 158 -15.29 -7.19 -1.80
N GLY A 159 -15.66 -5.95 -1.64
CA GLY A 159 -16.10 -5.11 -2.75
C GLY A 159 -16.66 -3.78 -2.28
N GLY A 160 -17.50 -3.18 -3.12
CA GLY A 160 -18.14 -1.92 -2.75
C GLY A 160 -19.23 -1.55 -3.73
N THR A 161 -19.91 -0.45 -3.41
CA THR A 161 -20.94 0.13 -4.25
C THR A 161 -20.68 1.61 -4.45
N VAL A 162 -20.60 2.06 -5.69
CA VAL A 162 -20.56 3.48 -6.04
C VAL A 162 -21.98 3.93 -6.36
N THR A 163 -22.54 4.81 -5.53
CA THR A 163 -23.94 5.26 -5.65
C THR A 163 -24.08 6.62 -6.33
N ASN A 164 -23.03 7.45 -6.30
CA ASN A 164 -22.98 8.76 -6.92
C ASN A 164 -21.58 9.00 -7.50
N SER A 165 -21.50 9.65 -8.65
CA SER A 165 -20.23 9.99 -9.30
C SER A 165 -19.61 11.30 -8.80
N GLY A 166 -20.34 12.10 -8.01
CA GLY A 166 -20.01 13.50 -7.79
C GLY A 166 -20.30 14.34 -9.04
N VAL A 167 -19.54 15.38 -9.27
CA VAL A 167 -19.74 16.32 -10.39
C VAL A 167 -19.10 15.85 -11.70
N SER A 168 -18.34 14.75 -11.69
CA SER A 168 -17.76 14.17 -12.92
C SER A 168 -17.79 12.65 -12.87
N PRO A 169 -17.67 11.98 -14.04
CA PRO A 169 -17.72 10.52 -14.11
C PRO A 169 -16.62 9.84 -13.29
N VAL A 170 -16.95 8.72 -12.66
CA VAL A 170 -15.99 7.85 -11.99
C VAL A 170 -15.11 7.17 -13.03
N THR A 171 -13.80 7.41 -12.95
CA THR A 171 -12.77 6.91 -13.88
C THR A 171 -12.15 5.60 -13.42
N THR A 172 -12.13 5.34 -12.11
CA THR A 172 -11.69 4.06 -11.54
C THR A 172 -12.34 3.81 -10.19
N LYS A 173 -12.54 2.54 -9.86
CA LYS A 173 -13.01 2.07 -8.57
C LYS A 173 -12.36 0.74 -8.22
N GLY A 174 -12.28 0.43 -6.94
CA GLY A 174 -11.65 -0.81 -6.45
C GLY A 174 -11.59 -0.87 -4.93
N ILE A 175 -10.76 -1.76 -4.44
CA ILE A 175 -10.44 -1.94 -3.04
C ILE A 175 -8.99 -1.52 -2.80
N VAL A 176 -8.74 -0.87 -1.68
CA VAL A 176 -7.40 -0.61 -1.14
C VAL A 176 -7.31 -1.25 0.24
N TRP A 177 -6.15 -1.83 0.60
CA TRP A 177 -5.95 -2.46 1.90
C TRP A 177 -4.58 -2.18 2.50
N SER A 178 -4.49 -2.29 3.82
CA SER A 178 -3.24 -2.17 4.58
C SER A 178 -3.29 -2.95 5.89
N LEU A 179 -2.17 -2.97 6.62
CA LEU A 179 -2.06 -3.50 7.99
C LEU A 179 -2.48 -2.46 9.05
N ALA A 180 -2.66 -1.20 8.66
CA ALA A 180 -3.13 -0.13 9.52
C ALA A 180 -4.51 0.36 9.07
N PRO A 181 -5.33 0.93 9.98
CA PRO A 181 -6.61 1.53 9.62
C PRO A 181 -6.49 2.65 8.58
N GLU A 182 -7.60 2.92 7.92
CA GLU A 182 -7.77 3.99 6.93
C GLU A 182 -6.80 3.94 5.74
N PRO A 183 -6.66 2.78 5.04
CA PRO A 183 -5.83 2.71 3.85
C PRO A 183 -6.29 3.68 2.77
N THR A 184 -5.32 4.25 2.05
CA THR A 184 -5.55 5.14 0.89
C THR A 184 -4.72 4.67 -0.29
N LEU A 185 -4.98 5.19 -1.49
CA LEU A 185 -4.16 4.86 -2.67
C LEU A 185 -2.69 5.30 -2.52
N ASP A 186 -2.42 6.28 -1.67
CA ASP A 186 -1.05 6.78 -1.40
C ASP A 186 -0.35 5.97 -0.29
N VAL A 187 -1.14 5.41 0.66
CA VAL A 187 -0.62 4.66 1.83
C VAL A 187 -1.38 3.35 1.95
N ASN A 188 -0.81 2.27 1.41
CA ASN A 188 -1.43 0.96 1.37
C ASN A 188 -0.41 -0.18 1.26
N ALA A 189 -0.91 -1.42 1.45
CA ALA A 189 -0.20 -2.66 1.15
C ALA A 189 -0.54 -3.19 -0.25
N GLY A 190 -1.63 -2.70 -0.83
CA GLY A 190 -2.07 -3.03 -2.18
C GLY A 190 -3.45 -2.48 -2.49
N PHE A 191 -3.81 -2.50 -3.76
CA PHE A 191 -5.13 -2.11 -4.25
C PHE A 191 -5.54 -2.91 -5.48
N THR A 192 -6.85 -2.96 -5.75
CA THR A 192 -7.42 -3.53 -6.97
C THR A 192 -7.97 -2.42 -7.86
N SER A 193 -8.15 -2.70 -9.14
CA SER A 193 -8.91 -1.86 -10.07
C SER A 193 -10.04 -2.70 -10.67
N ASN A 194 -11.28 -2.31 -10.38
CA ASN A 194 -12.50 -3.03 -10.75
C ASN A 194 -13.32 -2.26 -11.79
N GLY A 195 -12.65 -1.46 -12.63
CA GLY A 195 -13.26 -0.70 -13.70
C GLY A 195 -13.70 0.71 -13.29
N PHE A 196 -14.75 1.22 -13.90
CA PHE A 196 -15.22 2.60 -13.81
C PHE A 196 -16.74 2.68 -13.61
N GLY A 197 -17.26 3.89 -13.42
CA GLY A 197 -18.70 4.17 -13.35
C GLY A 197 -19.36 3.74 -12.04
N LEU A 198 -20.68 3.85 -12.00
CA LEU A 198 -21.51 3.53 -10.82
C LEU A 198 -21.69 2.01 -10.65
N GLY A 199 -22.34 1.63 -9.55
CA GLY A 199 -22.79 0.28 -9.26
C GLY A 199 -21.84 -0.55 -8.41
N ASN A 200 -22.26 -1.78 -8.15
CA ASN A 200 -21.55 -2.74 -7.31
C ASN A 200 -20.31 -3.28 -8.03
N PHE A 201 -19.32 -3.66 -7.26
CA PHE A 201 -18.16 -4.41 -7.71
C PHE A 201 -17.67 -5.37 -6.64
N VAL A 202 -16.99 -6.42 -7.06
CA VAL A 202 -16.36 -7.42 -6.19
C VAL A 202 -14.88 -7.48 -6.51
N SER A 203 -14.08 -7.59 -5.47
CA SER A 203 -12.62 -7.79 -5.53
C SER A 203 -12.25 -9.07 -4.80
N GLU A 204 -11.27 -9.76 -5.33
CA GLU A 204 -10.56 -10.83 -4.65
C GLU A 204 -9.14 -10.36 -4.36
N ILE A 205 -8.76 -10.36 -3.09
CA ILE A 205 -7.41 -10.01 -2.63
C ILE A 205 -6.70 -11.32 -2.34
N ALA A 206 -5.49 -11.48 -2.84
CA ALA A 206 -4.67 -12.68 -2.68
C ALA A 206 -3.28 -12.34 -2.13
N ASN A 207 -2.49 -13.38 -1.81
CA ASN A 207 -1.14 -13.29 -1.25
C ASN A 207 -1.10 -12.57 0.10
N LEU A 208 -2.14 -12.69 0.89
CA LEU A 208 -2.19 -12.20 2.25
C LEU A 208 -1.41 -13.16 3.18
N SER A 209 -0.89 -12.61 4.28
CA SER A 209 -0.25 -13.41 5.35
C SER A 209 -1.31 -14.08 6.21
N PRO A 210 -1.12 -15.33 6.63
CA PRO A 210 -2.04 -16.02 7.55
C PRO A 210 -2.10 -15.34 8.92
N ASN A 211 -3.21 -15.54 9.63
CA ASN A 211 -3.45 -15.02 10.99
C ASN A 211 -3.10 -13.53 11.13
N THR A 212 -3.43 -12.75 10.11
CA THR A 212 -3.06 -11.34 10.02
C THR A 212 -4.30 -10.48 9.82
N THR A 213 -4.43 -9.43 10.63
CA THR A 213 -5.52 -8.46 10.49
C THR A 213 -5.18 -7.44 9.43
N TYR A 214 -6.10 -7.24 8.50
CA TYR A 214 -6.06 -6.24 7.45
C TYR A 214 -7.25 -5.31 7.55
N TYR A 215 -7.06 -4.08 7.09
CA TYR A 215 -8.09 -3.06 6.93
C TYR A 215 -8.30 -2.81 5.45
N VAL A 216 -9.56 -2.78 5.01
CA VAL A 216 -9.92 -2.56 3.60
C VAL A 216 -10.92 -1.43 3.47
N ARG A 217 -10.80 -0.68 2.38
CA ARG A 217 -11.78 0.33 1.98
C ARG A 217 -12.06 0.23 0.49
N ALA A 218 -13.31 0.36 0.11
CA ALA A 218 -13.65 0.64 -1.27
C ALA A 218 -13.22 2.06 -1.62
N TYR A 219 -12.74 2.28 -2.83
CA TYR A 219 -12.45 3.61 -3.35
C TYR A 219 -13.12 3.85 -4.70
N ALA A 220 -13.38 5.11 -4.99
CA ALA A 220 -13.81 5.57 -6.31
C ALA A 220 -13.18 6.93 -6.60
N THR A 221 -12.64 7.10 -7.82
CA THR A 221 -11.94 8.30 -8.26
C THR A 221 -12.68 8.95 -9.43
N ASN A 222 -12.81 10.27 -9.37
CA ASN A 222 -13.21 11.10 -10.50
C ASN A 222 -12.15 12.18 -10.76
N SER A 223 -12.38 13.16 -11.65
CA SER A 223 -11.42 14.21 -11.96
C SER A 223 -11.13 15.18 -10.80
N TYR A 224 -11.97 15.20 -9.76
CA TYR A 224 -11.80 16.04 -8.58
C TYR A 224 -10.99 15.36 -7.47
N GLY A 225 -11.04 14.04 -7.36
CA GLY A 225 -10.29 13.29 -6.38
C GLY A 225 -10.83 11.89 -6.13
N THR A 226 -10.34 11.28 -5.06
CA THR A 226 -10.73 9.93 -4.63
C THR A 226 -11.54 9.98 -3.34
N ALA A 227 -12.69 9.34 -3.35
CA ALA A 227 -13.47 9.06 -2.16
C ALA A 227 -13.24 7.62 -1.69
N TYR A 228 -13.39 7.40 -0.39
CA TYR A 228 -13.22 6.11 0.26
C TYR A 228 -14.48 5.76 1.05
N GLY A 229 -14.87 4.50 1.03
CA GLY A 229 -15.91 3.96 1.91
C GLY A 229 -15.44 3.81 3.35
N SER A 230 -16.30 3.24 4.20
CA SER A 230 -15.94 2.88 5.58
C SER A 230 -14.75 1.93 5.63
N ASP A 231 -14.00 2.00 6.71
CA ASP A 231 -12.98 1.01 7.07
C ASP A 231 -13.66 -0.29 7.50
N GLU A 232 -13.24 -1.40 6.91
CA GLU A 232 -13.68 -2.74 7.28
C GLU A 232 -12.44 -3.56 7.65
N ALA A 233 -12.47 -4.20 8.82
CA ALA A 233 -11.38 -5.04 9.27
C ALA A 233 -11.73 -6.52 9.13
N PHE A 234 -10.75 -7.32 8.71
CA PHE A 234 -10.85 -8.79 8.73
C PHE A 234 -9.52 -9.40 9.14
N THR A 235 -9.56 -10.63 9.67
CA THR A 235 -8.36 -11.39 9.98
C THR A 235 -8.35 -12.65 9.12
N THR A 236 -7.25 -12.88 8.40
CA THR A 236 -7.05 -14.11 7.65
C THR A 236 -6.99 -15.31 8.59
N GLU A 237 -7.42 -16.48 8.11
CA GLU A 237 -7.35 -17.72 8.89
C GLU A 237 -5.90 -18.06 9.25
N ALA A 238 -5.71 -18.68 10.40
CA ALA A 238 -4.42 -19.18 10.83
C ALA A 238 -4.06 -20.45 10.02
N LEU A 239 -2.76 -20.68 9.82
CA LEU A 239 -2.30 -21.99 9.35
C LEU A 239 -2.59 -23.05 10.41
N LEU A 240 -3.05 -24.21 9.98
CA LEU A 240 -3.27 -25.38 10.86
C LEU A 240 -1.97 -25.99 11.35
N TYR A 241 -0.83 -25.60 10.79
CA TYR A 241 0.48 -26.18 11.08
C TYR A 241 1.52 -25.11 11.40
N SER A 242 2.61 -25.54 12.02
CA SER A 242 3.88 -24.81 12.06
C SER A 242 4.99 -25.59 11.36
N PRO A 243 6.04 -24.92 10.83
CA PRO A 243 7.18 -25.63 10.26
C PRO A 243 7.83 -26.53 11.28
N GLY A 244 8.18 -27.75 10.86
CA GLY A 244 8.98 -28.68 11.65
C GLY A 244 10.48 -28.50 11.41
N THR A 245 11.29 -29.29 12.11
CA THR A 245 12.76 -29.28 11.98
C THR A 245 13.25 -30.08 10.79
N GLY A 246 12.40 -30.96 10.27
CA GLY A 246 12.77 -31.93 9.24
C GLY A 246 13.70 -33.03 9.75
N VAL A 247 14.10 -33.91 8.86
CA VAL A 247 15.01 -35.01 9.17
C VAL A 247 15.84 -35.41 7.93
N THR A 248 17.05 -35.89 8.16
CA THR A 248 17.87 -36.51 7.12
C THR A 248 17.95 -38.01 7.40
N ASP A 249 17.68 -38.81 6.37
CA ASP A 249 17.74 -40.28 6.49
C ASP A 249 19.18 -40.82 6.32
N ILE A 250 19.33 -42.15 6.45
CA ILE A 250 20.64 -42.83 6.35
C ILE A 250 21.24 -42.77 4.95
N ASP A 251 20.44 -42.57 3.92
CA ASP A 251 20.90 -42.40 2.53
C ASP A 251 21.26 -40.94 2.21
N GLY A 252 21.12 -40.00 3.19
CA GLY A 252 21.41 -38.58 3.05
C GLY A 252 20.28 -37.77 2.44
N THR A 253 19.08 -38.33 2.29
CA THR A 253 17.90 -37.57 1.82
C THR A 253 17.32 -36.72 2.95
N THR A 254 17.14 -35.44 2.69
CA THR A 254 16.51 -34.50 3.65
C THR A 254 15.02 -34.36 3.35
N TYR A 255 14.22 -34.48 4.40
CA TYR A 255 12.76 -34.31 4.40
C TYR A 255 12.40 -33.04 5.16
N THR A 256 11.62 -32.17 4.54
CA THR A 256 10.91 -31.10 5.24
C THR A 256 9.74 -31.69 6.04
N SER A 257 9.33 -31.00 7.09
CA SER A 257 8.25 -31.45 7.96
C SER A 257 7.33 -30.33 8.39
N VAL A 258 6.16 -30.71 8.87
CA VAL A 258 5.15 -29.83 9.49
C VAL A 258 4.77 -30.40 10.86
N ILE A 259 4.46 -29.53 11.80
CA ILE A 259 3.94 -29.89 13.11
C ILE A 259 2.43 -29.70 13.07
N LEU A 260 1.69 -30.80 13.25
CA LEU A 260 0.24 -30.86 13.31
C LEU A 260 -0.17 -31.51 14.63
N ASN A 261 -1.00 -30.86 15.40
CA ASN A 261 -1.44 -31.34 16.72
C ASN A 261 -0.27 -31.77 17.64
N GLY A 262 0.83 -31.00 17.65
CA GLY A 262 2.02 -31.29 18.45
C GLY A 262 2.88 -32.47 17.96
N LYS A 263 2.54 -33.11 16.85
CA LYS A 263 3.32 -34.17 16.21
C LYS A 263 3.94 -33.67 14.92
N GLU A 264 5.20 -34.05 14.69
CA GLU A 264 5.94 -33.68 13.49
C GLU A 264 5.77 -34.73 12.39
N TRP A 265 5.36 -34.28 11.19
CA TRP A 265 5.07 -35.12 10.02
C TRP A 265 5.96 -34.73 8.86
N ALA A 266 6.59 -35.68 8.20
CA ALA A 266 7.31 -35.46 6.95
C ALA A 266 6.34 -35.08 5.83
N THR A 267 6.72 -34.09 5.00
CA THR A 267 5.90 -33.63 3.86
C THR A 267 6.15 -34.40 2.57
N LYS A 268 7.06 -35.41 2.63
CA LYS A 268 7.36 -36.30 1.51
C LYS A 268 7.38 -37.74 2.01
N ASN A 269 7.03 -38.67 1.12
CA ASN A 269 7.12 -40.07 1.41
C ASN A 269 8.58 -40.51 1.66
N LEU A 270 8.78 -41.46 2.57
CA LEU A 270 10.08 -42.03 2.88
C LEU A 270 10.71 -42.66 1.62
N ASN A 271 12.02 -42.46 1.43
CA ASN A 271 12.71 -42.90 0.20
C ASN A 271 14.04 -43.62 0.47
N VAL A 272 14.16 -44.29 1.62
CA VAL A 272 15.39 -44.97 2.02
C VAL A 272 15.59 -46.30 1.26
N THR A 273 16.86 -46.70 1.06
CA THR A 273 17.27 -47.98 0.54
C THR A 273 17.86 -48.91 1.60
N LYS A 274 18.01 -48.36 2.82
CA LYS A 274 18.64 -49.10 3.94
C LYS A 274 17.80 -48.94 5.20
N TYR A 275 17.89 -49.95 6.05
CA TYR A 275 17.45 -49.84 7.44
C TYR A 275 18.37 -48.90 8.23
N ARG A 276 17.91 -48.43 9.38
CA ARG A 276 18.65 -47.51 10.24
C ARG A 276 20.04 -48.01 10.66
N ASN A 277 20.24 -49.34 10.71
CA ASN A 277 21.54 -49.96 11.01
C ASN A 277 22.50 -50.01 9.81
N GLY A 278 22.04 -49.58 8.61
CA GLY A 278 22.84 -49.61 7.38
C GLY A 278 22.60 -50.80 6.46
N ASP A 279 21.87 -51.83 6.89
CA ASP A 279 21.56 -53.00 6.06
C ASP A 279 20.68 -52.60 4.87
N VAL A 280 20.99 -53.11 3.70
CA VAL A 280 20.26 -52.82 2.46
C VAL A 280 18.87 -53.48 2.48
N ILE A 281 17.89 -52.73 2.04
CA ILE A 281 16.52 -53.20 1.79
C ILE A 281 16.42 -53.56 0.31
N PRO A 282 16.14 -54.84 -0.07
CA PRO A 282 16.05 -55.22 -1.47
C PRO A 282 14.99 -54.48 -2.25
N GLN A 283 15.29 -54.06 -3.49
CA GLN A 283 14.32 -53.58 -4.45
C GLN A 283 13.69 -54.75 -5.19
N VAL A 284 12.35 -54.81 -5.29
CA VAL A 284 11.62 -55.79 -6.07
C VAL A 284 10.66 -55.08 -7.00
N GLN A 285 10.85 -55.22 -8.31
CA GLN A 285 10.07 -54.52 -9.36
C GLN A 285 9.23 -55.53 -10.19
N ASP A 286 9.13 -56.78 -9.77
CA ASP A 286 8.26 -57.78 -10.38
C ASP A 286 7.06 -58.06 -9.48
N ALA A 287 5.87 -57.96 -10.04
CA ALA A 287 4.62 -58.08 -9.28
C ALA A 287 4.42 -59.48 -8.68
N ALA A 288 4.85 -60.55 -9.39
CA ALA A 288 4.70 -61.93 -8.92
C ALA A 288 5.70 -62.24 -7.79
N GLN A 289 6.92 -61.70 -7.87
CA GLN A 289 7.89 -61.77 -6.78
C GLN A 289 7.41 -60.99 -5.57
N TRP A 290 6.93 -59.73 -5.78
CA TRP A 290 6.41 -58.89 -4.71
C TRP A 290 5.30 -59.55 -3.91
N ALA A 291 4.34 -60.16 -4.58
CA ALA A 291 3.21 -60.82 -3.95
C ALA A 291 3.58 -62.01 -3.04
N ASN A 292 4.75 -62.62 -3.29
CA ASN A 292 5.22 -63.81 -2.56
C ASN A 292 6.33 -63.52 -1.54
N LEU A 293 6.64 -62.20 -1.28
CA LEU A 293 7.68 -61.85 -0.32
C LEU A 293 7.28 -62.17 1.11
N THR A 294 8.23 -62.71 1.86
CA THR A 294 8.17 -62.95 3.30
C THR A 294 9.28 -62.19 4.05
N THR A 295 10.01 -61.33 3.35
CA THR A 295 11.08 -60.49 3.89
C THR A 295 10.88 -59.03 3.48
N GLY A 296 11.57 -58.10 4.16
CA GLY A 296 11.51 -56.70 3.85
C GLY A 296 11.99 -56.35 2.46
N ALA A 297 11.21 -55.57 1.73
CA ALA A 297 11.54 -55.09 0.40
C ALA A 297 10.82 -53.75 0.11
N TRP A 298 11.26 -53.06 -0.97
CA TRP A 298 10.58 -51.89 -1.51
C TRP A 298 10.40 -51.99 -3.03
N CYS A 299 9.41 -51.30 -3.56
CA CYS A 299 9.15 -51.11 -4.99
C CYS A 299 8.87 -49.64 -5.30
N TYR A 300 8.81 -49.27 -6.57
CA TYR A 300 8.19 -48.01 -6.99
C TYR A 300 6.72 -48.24 -7.36
N TYR A 301 5.89 -47.16 -7.22
CA TYR A 301 4.50 -47.19 -7.65
C TYR A 301 4.38 -47.77 -9.07
N SER A 302 3.49 -48.72 -9.26
CA SER A 302 3.29 -49.48 -10.51
C SER A 302 4.59 -50.07 -11.07
N TYR A 303 5.57 -50.37 -10.21
CA TYR A 303 6.90 -50.90 -10.58
C TYR A 303 7.69 -50.05 -11.58
N GLN A 304 7.37 -48.75 -11.69
CA GLN A 304 7.98 -47.80 -12.61
C GLN A 304 9.03 -46.94 -11.90
N THR A 305 10.30 -47.04 -12.32
CA THR A 305 11.41 -46.25 -11.75
C THR A 305 11.18 -44.72 -11.84
N SER A 306 10.53 -44.27 -12.91
CA SER A 306 10.19 -42.85 -13.10
C SER A 306 9.28 -42.28 -11.98
N ASN A 307 8.48 -43.14 -11.34
CA ASN A 307 7.60 -42.73 -10.25
C ASN A 307 8.36 -42.48 -8.94
N GLY A 308 9.58 -43.01 -8.80
CA GLY A 308 10.37 -42.86 -7.57
C GLY A 308 10.80 -41.46 -7.26
N THR A 309 10.98 -40.60 -8.27
CA THR A 309 11.34 -39.18 -8.08
C THR A 309 10.19 -38.34 -7.52
N VAL A 310 8.95 -38.73 -7.80
CA VAL A 310 7.74 -38.01 -7.40
C VAL A 310 7.15 -38.60 -6.12
N TYR A 311 6.92 -39.92 -6.12
CA TYR A 311 6.16 -40.57 -5.05
C TYR A 311 7.02 -41.28 -4.00
N GLY A 312 8.35 -41.34 -4.19
CA GLY A 312 9.24 -42.10 -3.31
C GLY A 312 9.09 -43.62 -3.48
N LYS A 313 9.33 -44.36 -2.41
CA LYS A 313 9.28 -45.84 -2.39
C LYS A 313 8.06 -46.32 -1.61
N LEU A 314 7.54 -47.46 -2.02
CA LEU A 314 6.56 -48.26 -1.31
C LEU A 314 7.27 -49.43 -0.62
N TYR A 315 7.01 -49.64 0.66
CA TYR A 315 7.63 -50.70 1.47
C TYR A 315 6.58 -51.71 1.85
N ASN A 316 6.96 -52.99 1.80
CA ASN A 316 6.07 -54.04 2.27
C ASN A 316 6.00 -54.06 3.83
N TRP A 317 5.04 -54.77 4.36
CA TRP A 317 4.82 -54.91 5.80
C TRP A 317 6.08 -55.41 6.55
N TYR A 318 6.83 -56.33 5.93
CA TYR A 318 8.05 -56.91 6.52
C TYR A 318 9.15 -55.85 6.68
N ALA A 319 9.30 -54.91 5.75
CA ALA A 319 10.23 -53.80 5.86
C ALA A 319 9.81 -52.79 6.93
N VAL A 320 8.50 -52.48 6.99
CA VAL A 320 7.96 -51.52 7.98
C VAL A 320 8.09 -52.05 9.39
N ASN A 321 7.88 -53.36 9.61
CA ASN A 321 7.87 -53.97 10.94
C ASN A 321 9.23 -54.59 11.32
N ASP A 322 10.29 -54.32 10.56
CA ASP A 322 11.63 -54.87 10.82
C ASP A 322 12.28 -54.16 12.03
N THR A 323 12.83 -54.96 12.94
CA THR A 323 13.46 -54.47 14.18
C THR A 323 14.68 -53.58 13.95
N ARG A 324 15.31 -53.69 12.78
CA ARG A 324 16.41 -52.82 12.34
C ARG A 324 15.96 -51.35 12.14
N GLY A 325 14.66 -51.13 12.01
CA GLY A 325 14.02 -49.81 11.88
C GLY A 325 14.13 -49.18 10.50
N LEU A 326 12.98 -48.86 9.90
CA LEU A 326 12.89 -48.28 8.55
C LEU A 326 13.02 -46.75 8.58
N ALA A 327 12.32 -46.10 9.49
CA ALA A 327 12.31 -44.60 9.60
C ALA A 327 13.61 -44.08 10.23
N PRO A 328 14.02 -42.82 9.93
CA PRO A 328 15.16 -42.18 10.56
C PRO A 328 15.13 -42.18 12.08
N ALA A 329 16.26 -41.96 12.75
CA ALA A 329 16.34 -41.90 14.20
C ALA A 329 15.41 -40.79 14.76
N GLY A 330 14.62 -41.10 15.78
CA GLY A 330 13.62 -40.22 16.37
C GLY A 330 12.28 -40.19 15.63
N TRP A 331 12.18 -40.84 14.47
CA TRP A 331 10.96 -40.94 13.66
C TRP A 331 10.47 -42.41 13.59
N HIS A 332 9.22 -42.60 13.28
CA HIS A 332 8.61 -43.91 13.04
C HIS A 332 7.68 -43.86 11.82
N VAL A 333 7.41 -44.97 11.22
CA VAL A 333 6.36 -45.08 10.21
C VAL A 333 5.02 -44.91 10.90
N SER A 334 4.19 -44.00 10.40
CA SER A 334 2.91 -43.63 11.05
C SER A 334 2.00 -44.84 11.22
N THR A 335 1.48 -44.98 12.43
CA THR A 335 0.53 -46.03 12.83
C THR A 335 -0.90 -45.64 12.50
N ASN A 336 -1.83 -46.56 12.59
CA ASN A 336 -3.26 -46.27 12.47
C ASN A 336 -3.74 -45.25 13.53
N ALA A 337 -3.17 -45.31 14.73
CA ALA A 337 -3.49 -44.37 15.80
C ALA A 337 -2.99 -42.91 15.48
N ASP A 338 -1.82 -42.78 14.85
CA ASP A 338 -1.30 -41.49 14.43
C ASP A 338 -2.20 -40.87 13.35
N TRP A 339 -2.59 -41.65 12.37
CA TRP A 339 -3.52 -41.19 11.31
C TRP A 339 -4.90 -40.84 11.88
N SER A 340 -5.45 -41.65 12.78
CA SER A 340 -6.75 -41.35 13.41
C SER A 340 -6.72 -40.02 14.20
N SER A 341 -5.64 -39.81 14.96
CA SER A 341 -5.44 -38.55 15.71
C SER A 341 -5.29 -37.36 14.78
N LEU A 342 -4.58 -37.50 13.66
CA LEU A 342 -4.42 -36.43 12.67
C LEU A 342 -5.76 -36.10 11.97
N ILE A 343 -6.49 -37.12 11.54
CA ILE A 343 -7.81 -36.97 10.90
C ILE A 343 -8.79 -36.28 11.83
N GLU A 344 -8.84 -36.67 13.12
CA GLU A 344 -9.69 -36.02 14.11
C GLU A 344 -9.32 -34.54 14.30
N PHE A 345 -8.03 -34.25 14.45
CA PHE A 345 -7.52 -32.88 14.55
C PHE A 345 -7.91 -32.01 13.35
N LEU A 346 -7.89 -32.57 12.16
CA LEU A 346 -8.25 -31.90 10.91
C LEU A 346 -9.78 -31.83 10.65
N GLY A 347 -10.61 -32.16 11.62
CA GLY A 347 -12.07 -32.02 11.51
C GLY A 347 -12.81 -33.24 10.99
N GLY A 348 -12.16 -34.42 10.98
CA GLY A 348 -12.77 -35.70 10.60
C GLY A 348 -12.52 -36.14 9.17
N ALA A 349 -12.89 -37.37 8.85
CA ALA A 349 -12.57 -38.03 7.58
C ALA A 349 -13.10 -37.30 6.33
N GLU A 350 -14.26 -36.65 6.44
CA GLU A 350 -14.90 -35.95 5.32
C GLU A 350 -14.12 -34.68 4.91
N VAL A 351 -13.32 -34.10 5.80
CA VAL A 351 -12.64 -32.82 5.62
C VAL A 351 -11.14 -32.98 5.49
N ALA A 352 -10.53 -33.84 6.32
CA ALA A 352 -9.09 -33.98 6.47
C ALA A 352 -8.34 -34.20 5.15
N GLY A 353 -8.90 -35.02 4.25
CA GLY A 353 -8.29 -35.28 2.94
C GLY A 353 -8.10 -34.03 2.10
N GLY A 354 -9.07 -33.11 2.09
CA GLY A 354 -8.99 -31.83 1.39
C GLY A 354 -7.92 -30.91 1.96
N LEU A 355 -7.82 -30.86 3.30
CA LEU A 355 -6.85 -30.04 4.01
C LEU A 355 -5.39 -30.55 3.84
N MET A 356 -5.19 -31.84 3.52
CA MET A 356 -3.87 -32.44 3.37
C MET A 356 -3.39 -32.55 1.93
N LYS A 357 -4.28 -32.69 0.94
CA LYS A 357 -3.89 -32.90 -0.47
C LYS A 357 -3.14 -31.72 -1.05
N GLU A 358 -2.15 -32.03 -1.92
CA GLU A 358 -1.53 -31.05 -2.80
C GLU A 358 -2.60 -30.29 -3.60
N ILE A 359 -2.42 -28.97 -3.76
CA ILE A 359 -3.31 -28.11 -4.55
C ILE A 359 -3.05 -28.33 -6.05
N GLY A 360 -4.09 -28.28 -6.85
CA GLY A 360 -4.02 -28.40 -8.31
C GLY A 360 -4.15 -29.83 -8.80
N THR A 361 -3.84 -30.05 -10.07
CA THR A 361 -4.06 -31.31 -10.78
C THR A 361 -2.78 -31.88 -11.40
N THR A 362 -1.61 -31.46 -10.91
CA THR A 362 -0.31 -31.97 -11.39
C THR A 362 -0.17 -33.47 -11.11
N HIS A 363 -0.54 -33.90 -9.90
CA HIS A 363 -0.46 -35.30 -9.49
C HIS A 363 -1.84 -35.91 -9.19
N TRP A 364 -2.82 -35.11 -8.85
CA TRP A 364 -4.18 -35.54 -8.57
C TRP A 364 -5.06 -35.44 -9.79
N GLN A 365 -6.03 -36.36 -9.92
CA GLN A 365 -7.04 -36.31 -10.99
C GLN A 365 -7.92 -35.06 -10.85
N ASN A 366 -8.25 -34.44 -12.00
CA ASN A 366 -9.20 -33.34 -12.08
C ASN A 366 -10.62 -33.84 -11.68
N PRO A 367 -11.35 -33.11 -10.78
CA PRO A 367 -11.14 -31.75 -10.32
C PRO A 367 -10.32 -31.60 -9.03
N ASN A 368 -9.73 -32.62 -8.44
CA ASN A 368 -9.06 -32.61 -7.12
C ASN A 368 -9.91 -31.88 -6.05
N ALA A 369 -11.17 -32.29 -5.94
CA ALA A 369 -12.18 -31.61 -5.15
C ALA A 369 -11.76 -31.43 -3.68
N GLY A 370 -11.98 -30.21 -3.14
CA GLY A 370 -11.70 -29.87 -1.76
C GLY A 370 -10.22 -29.73 -1.39
N ALA A 371 -9.27 -29.87 -2.32
CA ALA A 371 -7.84 -29.74 -2.05
C ALA A 371 -7.46 -28.29 -1.78
N VAL A 372 -7.05 -27.97 -0.54
CA VAL A 372 -6.62 -26.63 -0.11
C VAL A 372 -5.25 -26.63 0.58
N ASN A 373 -4.72 -27.79 0.98
CA ASN A 373 -3.42 -27.98 1.65
C ASN A 373 -3.14 -27.05 2.84
N THR A 374 -4.17 -26.64 3.56
CA THR A 374 -4.00 -25.71 4.71
C THR A 374 -3.28 -26.36 5.89
N SER A 375 -3.13 -27.68 5.89
CA SER A 375 -2.30 -28.44 6.83
C SER A 375 -0.79 -28.39 6.51
N GLY A 376 -0.39 -27.92 5.31
CA GLY A 376 0.99 -27.98 4.84
C GLY A 376 1.53 -29.40 4.59
N PHE A 377 0.69 -30.43 4.73
CA PHE A 377 1.10 -31.83 4.60
C PHE A 377 1.51 -32.23 3.17
N THR A 378 0.88 -31.63 2.16
CA THR A 378 1.17 -31.80 0.72
C THR A 378 1.11 -33.27 0.27
N ALA A 379 0.02 -33.95 0.65
CA ALA A 379 -0.17 -35.36 0.30
C ALA A 379 -0.27 -35.57 -1.21
N LEU A 380 0.51 -36.55 -1.70
CA LEU A 380 0.50 -37.01 -3.09
C LEU A 380 -0.25 -38.36 -3.22
N PRO A 381 -0.81 -38.68 -4.40
CA PRO A 381 -1.47 -39.97 -4.66
C PRO A 381 -0.44 -41.08 -4.87
N GLY A 382 0.14 -41.61 -3.78
CA GLY A 382 1.28 -42.52 -3.80
C GLY A 382 1.03 -43.89 -4.47
N GLY A 383 -0.21 -44.24 -4.76
CA GLY A 383 -0.54 -45.52 -5.45
C GLY A 383 -0.23 -46.78 -4.64
N ASN A 384 -0.04 -47.88 -5.37
CA ASN A 384 0.29 -49.21 -4.79
C ASN A 384 1.28 -49.98 -5.70
N CYS A 385 1.83 -51.05 -5.17
CA CYS A 385 2.52 -52.09 -5.89
C CYS A 385 1.65 -53.36 -6.02
#